data_3f7f1da165688b7430a052a45d7a4b45
#
_entry.id   3f7f1da165688b7430a052a45d7a4b45
#
_cell.length_a   1.000
_cell.length_b   1.000
_cell.length_c   1.000
_cell.angle_alpha   90.00
_cell.angle_beta   90.00
_cell.angle_gamma   90.00
#
_symmetry.space_group_name_H-M   'P 1'
#
loop_
_entity.id
_entity.type
_entity.pdbx_description
1 polymer ?
#
loop_
_entity_poly.entity_id
_entity_poly.type
_entity_poly.pdbx_seq_one_letter_code
_entity_poly.pdbx_strand_id
1 'polypeptide(L)'
;MAAFGGTRAAEGAEEHREYDFDLAKGLYLYNQSRYGEAERHLRDALSARPGDQTAGYYLGLTSLRLQRYREAEERFREVLKKHPEDARTRMGLGMALYHQDRAREATTELTTAERTLKDDPLLYYYAGLAAADQQAYEQASDKFIRAGKLDPELANDARYQRGVTLHSQRQYQQATAEFRSAVEGGKVVAERPVAPPTAPAAQLPPKRWSANYGLSLQYDSNVVLLPGGSALPNNISHKDDFVTAFNGYGEYRFLQTDKWTIGAGGGFFANVHARLSDFNVFDLAPTLYAERRLGAAQLRFQYTLDYVTVGGDAYLLSNALQPTLTIPESDRTYTQAFFRYQNKDFKAFRDDQFGVAVNQTRDANNYMFGAMQYWKLFNDRGYVRGGYIFDTDQTGGGDVTIATPGVPTSADWQYIGHRLTTGVAYQPLAATTVQLAFDYYRQNYSNANSFAPDPTTVRKDNIYQLTGTAVRDLRSWLWLAFQYSYTRDQSNVDAFDYTRHIISLTVGGSF
;
A
#
# COMPACT_ATOMS: atom_id res chain seq x y z
N MET A 1 55.23 12.59 37.42
CA MET A 1 54.77 11.36 36.74
C MET A 1 53.28 11.03 36.98
N ALA A 2 52.39 12.02 37.12
CA ALA A 2 50.96 11.74 37.38
C ALA A 2 50.00 12.30 36.30
N ALA A 3 50.49 12.89 35.20
CA ALA A 3 49.66 13.48 34.15
C ALA A 3 49.44 12.59 32.93
N PHE A 4 50.14 11.47 32.78
CA PHE A 4 50.03 10.57 31.63
C PHE A 4 49.05 9.37 31.85
N GLY A 5 48.53 9.20 33.06
CA GLY A 5 47.57 8.11 33.36
C GLY A 5 46.09 8.49 33.11
N GLY A 6 45.75 9.79 33.18
CA GLY A 6 44.40 10.28 33.07
C GLY A 6 43.85 10.37 31.61
N THR A 7 44.71 10.66 30.66
CA THR A 7 44.34 10.77 29.22
C THR A 7 44.05 9.41 28.61
N ARG A 8 44.86 8.39 28.94
CA ARG A 8 44.66 7.01 28.44
C ARG A 8 43.41 6.33 28.98
N ALA A 9 42.99 6.65 30.22
CA ALA A 9 41.77 6.14 30.81
C ALA A 9 40.51 6.83 30.24
N ALA A 10 40.62 8.12 29.92
CA ALA A 10 39.54 8.89 29.26
C ALA A 10 39.37 8.46 27.80
N GLU A 11 40.43 8.30 27.04
CA GLU A 11 40.42 7.79 25.66
C GLU A 11 39.83 6.38 25.58
N GLY A 12 40.20 5.46 26.47
CA GLY A 12 39.66 4.13 26.52
C GLY A 12 38.18 4.07 26.94
N ALA A 13 37.71 5.06 27.72
CA ALA A 13 36.28 5.18 28.06
C ALA A 13 35.46 5.79 26.92
N GLU A 14 36.03 6.61 26.06
CA GLU A 14 35.39 7.19 24.88
C GLU A 14 35.28 6.17 23.74
N GLU A 15 36.35 5.42 23.45
CA GLU A 15 36.35 4.29 22.52
C GLU A 15 35.34 3.21 22.93
N HIS A 16 35.14 2.97 24.24
CA HIS A 16 34.12 2.03 24.73
C HIS A 16 32.69 2.51 24.46
N ARG A 17 32.44 3.81 24.62
CA ARG A 17 31.13 4.42 24.35
C ARG A 17 30.79 4.45 22.86
N GLU A 18 31.77 4.76 22.01
CA GLU A 18 31.59 4.72 20.57
C GLU A 18 31.29 3.30 20.06
N TYR A 19 32.04 2.30 20.53
CA TYR A 19 31.78 0.92 20.20
C TYR A 19 30.36 0.48 20.60
N ASP A 20 29.95 0.76 21.84
CA ASP A 20 28.62 0.36 22.35
C ASP A 20 27.51 1.05 21.58
N PHE A 21 27.70 2.33 21.19
CA PHE A 21 26.77 3.06 20.36
C PHE A 21 26.66 2.46 18.94
N ASP A 22 27.79 2.23 18.28
CA ASP A 22 27.81 1.75 16.90
C ASP A 22 27.31 0.29 16.83
N LEU A 23 27.66 -0.53 17.76
CA LEU A 23 27.09 -1.89 17.83
C LEU A 23 25.57 -1.85 18.03
N ALA A 24 25.07 -1.11 19.02
CA ALA A 24 23.63 -1.01 19.29
C ALA A 24 22.88 -0.41 18.10
N LYS A 25 23.42 0.65 17.48
CA LYS A 25 22.86 1.30 16.30
C LYS A 25 22.85 0.37 15.09
N GLY A 26 23.94 -0.35 14.85
CA GLY A 26 24.07 -1.34 13.79
C GLY A 26 23.04 -2.46 13.92
N LEU A 27 22.88 -3.03 15.14
CA LEU A 27 21.88 -4.05 15.44
C LEU A 27 20.44 -3.53 15.27
N TYR A 28 20.18 -2.32 15.73
CA TYR A 28 18.89 -1.67 15.55
C TYR A 28 18.53 -1.50 14.07
N LEU A 29 19.46 -0.98 13.26
CA LEU A 29 19.27 -0.77 11.82
C LEU A 29 19.13 -2.09 11.06
N TYR A 30 19.89 -3.12 11.44
CA TYR A 30 19.75 -4.47 10.91
C TYR A 30 18.33 -5.00 11.12
N ASN A 31 17.80 -4.87 12.35
CA ASN A 31 16.43 -5.29 12.69
C ASN A 31 15.35 -4.47 11.96
N GLN A 32 15.66 -3.24 11.56
CA GLN A 32 14.81 -2.40 10.71
C GLN A 32 14.95 -2.71 9.21
N SER A 33 15.69 -3.75 8.84
CA SER A 33 16.01 -4.11 7.45
C SER A 33 16.76 -3.00 6.67
N ARG A 34 17.37 -2.03 7.38
CA ARG A 34 18.19 -0.96 6.82
C ARG A 34 19.64 -1.40 6.68
N TYR A 35 19.86 -2.46 5.90
CA TYR A 35 21.12 -3.19 5.86
C TYR A 35 22.32 -2.35 5.43
N GLY A 36 22.15 -1.42 4.46
CA GLY A 36 23.25 -0.55 4.03
C GLY A 36 23.72 0.43 5.10
N GLU A 37 22.83 0.86 6.00
CA GLU A 37 23.19 1.73 7.12
C GLU A 37 23.72 0.91 8.30
N ALA A 38 23.14 -0.27 8.55
CA ALA A 38 23.61 -1.22 9.55
C ALA A 38 25.07 -1.61 9.29
N GLU A 39 25.42 -1.86 8.02
CA GLU A 39 26.77 -2.23 7.60
C GLU A 39 27.81 -1.21 8.06
N ARG A 40 27.53 0.09 7.90
CA ARG A 40 28.46 1.16 8.30
C ARG A 40 28.74 1.09 9.81
N HIS A 41 27.70 1.12 10.63
CA HIS A 41 27.81 1.10 12.08
C HIS A 41 28.45 -0.19 12.61
N LEU A 42 28.10 -1.36 12.03
CA LEU A 42 28.72 -2.64 12.41
C LEU A 42 30.21 -2.69 12.03
N ARG A 43 30.58 -2.05 10.91
CA ARG A 43 31.99 -1.93 10.51
C ARG A 43 32.76 -0.99 11.44
N ASP A 44 32.16 0.14 11.85
CA ASP A 44 32.75 1.07 12.81
C ASP A 44 32.93 0.39 14.16
N ALA A 45 31.93 -0.35 14.66
CA ALA A 45 32.05 -1.15 15.89
C ALA A 45 33.17 -2.22 15.79
N LEU A 46 33.29 -2.90 14.64
CA LEU A 46 34.32 -3.90 14.43
C LEU A 46 35.72 -3.29 14.31
N SER A 47 35.81 -2.04 13.84
CA SER A 47 37.07 -1.27 13.79
C SER A 47 37.54 -0.87 15.18
N ALA A 48 36.60 -0.49 16.07
CA ALA A 48 36.90 -0.16 17.47
C ALA A 48 37.27 -1.43 18.28
N ARG A 49 36.64 -2.58 17.98
CA ARG A 49 36.99 -3.89 18.62
C ARG A 49 37.21 -4.96 17.58
N PRO A 50 38.41 -5.06 16.99
CA PRO A 50 38.72 -6.08 15.98
C PRO A 50 38.56 -7.51 16.52
N GLY A 51 37.61 -8.24 15.87
CA GLY A 51 37.27 -9.61 16.21
C GLY A 51 36.22 -9.77 17.29
N ASP A 52 35.42 -8.72 17.51
CA ASP A 52 34.20 -8.86 18.28
C ASP A 52 33.25 -9.83 17.58
N GLN A 53 32.78 -10.83 18.33
CA GLN A 53 31.94 -11.93 17.82
C GLN A 53 30.60 -11.38 17.31
N THR A 54 29.96 -10.51 18.07
CA THR A 54 28.62 -10.00 17.76
C THR A 54 28.66 -9.07 16.54
N ALA A 55 29.55 -8.10 16.53
CA ALA A 55 29.70 -7.18 15.41
C ALA A 55 30.07 -7.92 14.11
N GLY A 56 31.04 -8.86 14.18
CA GLY A 56 31.45 -9.66 13.04
C GLY A 56 30.35 -10.57 12.51
N TYR A 57 29.60 -11.24 13.40
CA TYR A 57 28.47 -12.08 13.04
C TYR A 57 27.36 -11.28 12.34
N TYR A 58 26.92 -10.15 12.91
CA TYR A 58 25.88 -9.32 12.31
C TYR A 58 26.34 -8.61 11.04
N LEU A 59 27.62 -8.27 10.91
CA LEU A 59 28.16 -7.77 9.66
C LEU A 59 28.12 -8.85 8.57
N GLY A 60 28.45 -10.10 8.89
CA GLY A 60 28.29 -11.24 7.99
C GLY A 60 26.83 -11.47 7.58
N LEU A 61 25.89 -11.40 8.52
CA LEU A 61 24.45 -11.47 8.20
C LEU A 61 23.99 -10.31 7.35
N THR A 62 24.50 -9.09 7.59
CA THR A 62 24.20 -7.91 6.77
C THR A 62 24.67 -8.11 5.34
N SER A 63 25.88 -8.63 5.15
CA SER A 63 26.39 -8.97 3.81
C SER A 63 25.56 -10.04 3.11
N LEU A 64 25.06 -11.08 3.83
CA LEU A 64 24.10 -12.04 3.30
C LEU A 64 22.81 -11.37 2.80
N ARG A 65 22.27 -10.44 3.58
CA ARG A 65 21.06 -9.68 3.24
C ARG A 65 21.24 -8.81 2.02
N LEU A 66 22.46 -8.28 1.82
CA LEU A 66 22.84 -7.50 0.65
C LEU A 66 23.27 -8.38 -0.53
N GLN A 67 23.11 -9.72 -0.41
CA GLN A 67 23.50 -10.73 -1.42
C GLN A 67 25.01 -10.71 -1.75
N ARG A 68 25.83 -10.21 -0.83
CA ARG A 68 27.29 -10.18 -0.94
C ARG A 68 27.88 -11.42 -0.27
N TYR A 69 27.63 -12.57 -0.87
CA TYR A 69 27.87 -13.87 -0.24
C TYR A 69 29.36 -14.15 0.05
N ARG A 70 30.30 -13.68 -0.80
CA ARG A 70 31.73 -13.80 -0.56
C ARG A 70 32.19 -12.99 0.65
N GLU A 71 31.68 -11.75 0.77
CA GLU A 71 31.99 -10.90 1.91
C GLU A 71 31.42 -11.49 3.20
N ALA A 72 30.19 -12.03 3.16
CA ALA A 72 29.60 -12.75 4.29
C ALA A 72 30.47 -13.94 4.73
N GLU A 73 30.93 -14.75 3.78
CA GLU A 73 31.83 -15.89 4.03
C GLU A 73 33.13 -15.44 4.73
N GLU A 74 33.77 -14.38 4.23
CA GLU A 74 34.99 -13.84 4.83
C GLU A 74 34.76 -13.41 6.28
N ARG A 75 33.68 -12.68 6.57
CA ARG A 75 33.33 -12.22 7.90
C ARG A 75 33.04 -13.38 8.84
N PHE A 76 32.27 -14.37 8.44
CA PHE A 76 32.00 -15.54 9.27
C PHE A 76 33.27 -16.34 9.55
N ARG A 77 34.15 -16.50 8.56
CA ARG A 77 35.43 -17.17 8.78
C ARG A 77 36.35 -16.41 9.73
N GLU A 78 36.35 -15.07 9.68
CA GLU A 78 37.10 -14.25 10.64
C GLU A 78 36.61 -14.43 12.08
N VAL A 79 35.30 -14.46 12.29
CA VAL A 79 34.72 -14.75 13.60
C VAL A 79 35.09 -16.19 14.06
N LEU A 80 34.95 -17.19 13.19
CA LEU A 80 35.23 -18.57 13.50
C LEU A 80 36.72 -18.86 13.79
N LYS A 81 37.65 -18.03 13.30
CA LYS A 81 39.06 -18.13 13.69
C LYS A 81 39.28 -17.87 15.17
N LYS A 82 38.49 -16.99 15.79
CA LYS A 82 38.56 -16.63 17.21
C LYS A 82 37.59 -17.42 18.08
N HIS A 83 36.43 -17.78 17.49
CA HIS A 83 35.31 -18.47 18.15
C HIS A 83 34.90 -19.71 17.36
N PRO A 84 35.76 -20.75 17.29
CA PRO A 84 35.51 -21.91 16.44
C PRO A 84 34.31 -22.76 16.88
N GLU A 85 33.80 -22.60 18.09
CA GLU A 85 32.62 -23.26 18.64
C GLU A 85 31.30 -22.54 18.33
N ASP A 86 31.36 -21.33 17.78
CA ASP A 86 30.13 -20.56 17.51
C ASP A 86 29.28 -21.18 16.39
N ALA A 87 28.30 -21.97 16.82
CA ALA A 87 27.40 -22.67 15.90
C ALA A 87 26.55 -21.77 15.06
N ARG A 88 26.18 -20.55 15.55
CA ARG A 88 25.38 -19.57 14.78
C ARG A 88 26.19 -18.98 13.63
N THR A 89 27.43 -18.59 13.90
CA THR A 89 28.35 -18.10 12.85
C THR A 89 28.64 -19.20 11.85
N ARG A 90 28.80 -20.46 12.31
CA ARG A 90 28.98 -21.60 11.42
C ARG A 90 27.77 -21.86 10.54
N MET A 91 26.57 -21.73 11.06
CA MET A 91 25.33 -21.77 10.25
C MET A 91 25.33 -20.65 9.22
N GLY A 92 25.64 -19.41 9.60
CA GLY A 92 25.77 -18.28 8.68
C GLY A 92 26.77 -18.54 7.56
N LEU A 93 27.92 -19.15 7.88
CA LEU A 93 28.91 -19.57 6.89
C LEU A 93 28.31 -20.61 5.93
N GLY A 94 27.60 -21.62 6.43
CA GLY A 94 26.92 -22.61 5.61
C GLY A 94 25.91 -22.00 4.65
N MET A 95 25.16 -21.00 5.11
CA MET A 95 24.21 -20.25 4.28
C MET A 95 24.95 -19.46 3.18
N ALA A 96 26.04 -18.77 3.51
CA ALA A 96 26.85 -18.03 2.54
C ALA A 96 27.47 -18.94 1.49
N LEU A 97 27.91 -20.12 1.87
CA LEU A 97 28.47 -21.13 0.95
C LEU A 97 27.39 -21.74 0.06
N TYR A 98 26.20 -21.99 0.56
CA TYR A 98 25.06 -22.48 -0.22
C TYR A 98 24.73 -21.50 -1.36
N HIS A 99 24.60 -20.23 -1.05
CA HIS A 99 24.31 -19.19 -2.06
C HIS A 99 25.45 -18.94 -3.06
N GLN A 100 26.61 -19.54 -2.86
CA GLN A 100 27.73 -19.55 -3.81
C GLN A 100 27.82 -20.87 -4.59
N ASP A 101 26.78 -21.69 -4.63
CA ASP A 101 26.71 -23.00 -5.29
C ASP A 101 27.73 -24.01 -4.74
N ARG A 102 28.20 -23.81 -3.49
CA ARG A 102 29.17 -24.67 -2.80
C ARG A 102 28.46 -25.59 -1.80
N ALA A 103 27.48 -26.35 -2.30
CA ALA A 103 26.58 -27.15 -1.48
C ALA A 103 27.31 -28.19 -0.57
N ARG A 104 28.42 -28.78 -1.01
CA ARG A 104 29.19 -29.73 -0.22
C ARG A 104 29.82 -29.08 1.03
N GLU A 105 30.42 -27.91 0.84
CA GLU A 105 31.03 -27.16 1.95
C GLU A 105 29.93 -26.62 2.90
N ALA A 106 28.85 -26.14 2.34
CA ALA A 106 27.68 -25.72 3.12
C ALA A 106 27.17 -26.86 4.02
N THR A 107 27.01 -28.05 3.48
CA THR A 107 26.59 -29.24 4.27
C THR A 107 27.54 -29.54 5.42
N THR A 108 28.84 -29.45 5.21
CA THR A 108 29.83 -29.67 6.26
C THR A 108 29.67 -28.71 7.42
N GLU A 109 29.54 -27.41 7.11
CA GLU A 109 29.35 -26.37 8.11
C GLU A 109 27.99 -26.46 8.82
N LEU A 110 26.92 -26.71 8.09
CA LEU A 110 25.56 -26.85 8.63
C LEU A 110 25.45 -28.12 9.51
N THR A 111 26.04 -29.26 9.12
CA THR A 111 26.06 -30.47 9.93
C THR A 111 26.84 -30.29 11.23
N THR A 112 27.92 -29.52 11.19
CA THR A 112 28.68 -29.17 12.38
C THR A 112 27.88 -28.27 13.32
N ALA A 113 27.18 -27.27 12.78
CA ALA A 113 26.32 -26.37 13.55
C ALA A 113 25.12 -27.11 14.18
N GLU A 114 24.58 -28.14 13.50
CA GLU A 114 23.45 -28.96 13.97
C GLU A 114 23.69 -29.65 15.32
N ARG A 115 24.94 -29.96 15.64
CA ARG A 115 25.28 -30.57 16.92
C ARG A 115 24.86 -29.73 18.13
N THR A 116 24.84 -28.41 17.95
CA THR A 116 24.51 -27.44 19.00
C THR A 116 23.12 -26.79 18.75
N LEU A 117 22.81 -26.47 17.51
CA LEU A 117 21.56 -25.77 17.12
C LEU A 117 20.44 -26.75 16.74
N LYS A 118 20.02 -27.61 17.70
CA LYS A 118 19.06 -28.69 17.42
C LYS A 118 17.63 -28.21 17.14
N ASP A 119 17.29 -26.98 17.51
CA ASP A 119 15.94 -26.41 17.41
C ASP A 119 15.89 -25.15 16.55
N ASP A 120 16.88 -24.97 15.68
CA ASP A 120 16.89 -23.83 14.75
C ASP A 120 16.28 -24.26 13.40
N PRO A 121 15.11 -23.72 13.00
CA PRO A 121 14.40 -24.10 11.79
C PRO A 121 15.16 -23.74 10.52
N LEU A 122 15.88 -22.60 10.50
CA LEU A 122 16.65 -22.17 9.34
C LEU A 122 17.84 -23.07 9.07
N LEU A 123 18.47 -23.60 10.11
CA LEU A 123 19.54 -24.58 9.97
C LEU A 123 19.06 -25.77 9.15
N TYR A 124 17.91 -26.36 9.55
CA TYR A 124 17.34 -27.51 8.83
C TYR A 124 16.87 -27.15 7.42
N TYR A 125 16.33 -25.97 7.23
CA TYR A 125 15.91 -25.53 5.91
C TYR A 125 17.11 -25.45 4.93
N TYR A 126 18.19 -24.78 5.32
CA TYR A 126 19.39 -24.68 4.48
C TYR A 126 20.16 -25.99 4.36
N ALA A 127 20.16 -26.82 5.39
CA ALA A 127 20.71 -28.18 5.31
C ALA A 127 19.90 -29.04 4.30
N GLY A 128 18.58 -28.86 4.25
CA GLY A 128 17.72 -29.49 3.26
C GLY A 128 18.03 -29.02 1.84
N LEU A 129 18.19 -27.72 1.61
CA LEU A 129 18.57 -27.15 0.32
C LEU A 129 19.92 -27.68 -0.16
N ALA A 130 20.94 -27.64 0.72
CA ALA A 130 22.28 -28.13 0.38
C ALA A 130 22.31 -29.65 0.12
N ALA A 131 21.46 -30.44 0.79
CA ALA A 131 21.31 -31.87 0.54
C ALA A 131 20.60 -32.13 -0.81
N ALA A 132 19.56 -31.35 -1.14
CA ALA A 132 18.85 -31.48 -2.41
C ALA A 132 19.76 -31.21 -3.61
N ASP A 133 20.60 -30.18 -3.55
CA ASP A 133 21.58 -29.86 -4.61
C ASP A 133 22.63 -30.98 -4.79
N GLN A 134 22.92 -31.72 -3.75
CA GLN A 134 23.77 -32.90 -3.81
C GLN A 134 23.02 -34.17 -4.20
N GLN A 135 21.75 -34.08 -4.58
CA GLN A 135 20.87 -35.19 -4.91
C GLN A 135 20.64 -36.19 -3.73
N ALA A 136 20.95 -35.78 -2.51
CA ALA A 136 20.68 -36.54 -1.29
C ALA A 136 19.22 -36.33 -0.84
N TYR A 137 18.29 -36.70 -1.72
CA TYR A 137 16.88 -36.29 -1.65
C TYR A 137 16.14 -36.77 -0.39
N GLU A 138 16.43 -37.96 0.11
CA GLU A 138 15.83 -38.46 1.35
C GLU A 138 16.24 -37.60 2.54
N GLN A 139 17.54 -37.27 2.64
CA GLN A 139 18.06 -36.41 3.70
C GLN A 139 17.47 -35.00 3.57
N ALA A 140 17.36 -34.47 2.36
CA ALA A 140 16.73 -33.19 2.10
C ALA A 140 15.27 -33.15 2.60
N SER A 141 14.49 -34.19 2.25
CA SER A 141 13.11 -34.33 2.70
C SER A 141 12.96 -34.32 4.21
N ASP A 142 13.81 -35.11 4.93
CA ASP A 142 13.78 -35.16 6.38
C ASP A 142 14.12 -33.80 7.03
N LYS A 143 15.10 -33.09 6.45
CA LYS A 143 15.48 -31.75 6.93
C LYS A 143 14.36 -30.74 6.72
N PHE A 144 13.66 -30.76 5.58
CA PHE A 144 12.51 -29.87 5.34
C PHE A 144 11.32 -30.18 6.27
N ILE A 145 11.04 -31.47 6.54
CA ILE A 145 10.04 -31.86 7.53
C ILE A 145 10.36 -31.28 8.91
N ARG A 146 11.63 -31.37 9.32
CA ARG A 146 12.06 -30.88 10.62
C ARG A 146 12.00 -29.34 10.68
N ALA A 147 12.42 -28.63 9.63
CA ALA A 147 12.29 -27.17 9.52
C ALA A 147 10.84 -26.71 9.70
N GLY A 148 9.91 -27.32 8.95
CA GLY A 148 8.50 -26.96 9.03
C GLY A 148 7.80 -27.34 10.33
N LYS A 149 8.31 -28.34 11.08
CA LYS A 149 7.82 -28.67 12.42
C LYS A 149 8.27 -27.67 13.48
N LEU A 150 9.48 -27.12 13.33
CA LEU A 150 10.07 -26.18 14.27
C LEU A 150 9.53 -24.76 14.10
N ASP A 151 9.20 -24.37 12.87
CA ASP A 151 8.65 -23.08 12.55
C ASP A 151 7.42 -23.18 11.63
N PRO A 152 6.20 -22.91 12.15
CA PRO A 152 4.98 -22.92 11.34
C PRO A 152 4.99 -21.89 10.20
N GLU A 153 5.72 -20.77 10.34
CA GLU A 153 5.84 -19.77 9.28
C GLU A 153 6.72 -20.27 8.13
N LEU A 154 7.73 -21.09 8.44
CA LEU A 154 8.60 -21.72 7.47
C LEU A 154 8.00 -23.01 6.87
N ALA A 155 6.93 -23.53 7.48
CA ALA A 155 6.35 -24.82 7.11
C ALA A 155 5.93 -24.91 5.64
N ASN A 156 5.39 -23.82 5.07
CA ASN A 156 4.94 -23.83 3.68
C ASN A 156 6.11 -23.79 2.70
N ASP A 157 7.16 -23.02 3.01
CA ASP A 157 8.38 -22.98 2.20
C ASP A 157 9.11 -24.34 2.26
N ALA A 158 9.16 -24.95 3.44
CA ALA A 158 9.74 -26.29 3.63
C ALA A 158 8.96 -27.38 2.85
N ARG A 159 7.61 -27.34 2.87
CA ARG A 159 6.77 -28.22 2.07
C ARG A 159 6.98 -28.03 0.57
N TYR A 160 7.07 -26.79 0.12
CA TYR A 160 7.35 -26.48 -1.28
C TYR A 160 8.70 -27.09 -1.71
N GLN A 161 9.78 -26.89 -0.96
CA GLN A 161 11.09 -27.44 -1.26
C GLN A 161 11.10 -28.98 -1.20
N ARG A 162 10.33 -29.56 -0.27
CA ARG A 162 10.11 -30.98 -0.22
C ARG A 162 9.37 -31.49 -1.48
N GLY A 163 8.36 -30.75 -1.94
CA GLY A 163 7.68 -31.04 -3.20
C GLY A 163 8.62 -31.04 -4.40
N VAL A 164 9.52 -30.04 -4.50
CA VAL A 164 10.59 -29.98 -5.53
C VAL A 164 11.51 -31.21 -5.43
N THR A 165 11.91 -31.58 -4.22
CA THR A 165 12.75 -32.75 -3.95
C THR A 165 12.08 -34.04 -4.40
N LEU A 166 10.82 -34.25 -4.04
CA LEU A 166 10.03 -35.43 -4.44
C LEU A 166 9.78 -35.47 -5.96
N HIS A 167 9.58 -34.32 -6.60
CA HIS A 167 9.49 -34.21 -8.06
C HIS A 167 10.78 -34.70 -8.73
N SER A 168 11.93 -34.31 -8.20
CA SER A 168 13.25 -34.75 -8.71
C SER A 168 13.46 -36.25 -8.57
N GLN A 169 12.84 -36.87 -7.56
CA GLN A 169 12.77 -38.33 -7.37
C GLN A 169 11.72 -39.03 -8.26
N ARG A 170 11.01 -38.30 -9.10
CA ARG A 170 9.86 -38.77 -9.91
C ARG A 170 8.67 -39.27 -9.08
N GLN A 171 8.57 -38.89 -7.81
CA GLN A 171 7.46 -39.22 -6.91
C GLN A 171 6.34 -38.17 -7.07
N TYR A 172 5.77 -38.10 -8.28
CA TYR A 172 4.89 -36.99 -8.69
C TYR A 172 3.60 -36.86 -7.85
N GLN A 173 3.03 -37.97 -7.39
CA GLN A 173 1.83 -37.92 -6.56
C GLN A 173 2.09 -37.28 -5.20
N GLN A 174 3.22 -37.65 -4.57
CA GLN A 174 3.63 -37.08 -3.28
C GLN A 174 4.07 -35.62 -3.45
N ALA A 175 4.81 -35.32 -4.53
CA ALA A 175 5.17 -33.94 -4.86
C ALA A 175 3.93 -33.02 -5.00
N THR A 176 2.90 -33.51 -5.71
CA THR A 176 1.64 -32.76 -5.89
C THR A 176 0.92 -32.54 -4.55
N ALA A 177 0.93 -33.55 -3.64
CA ALA A 177 0.35 -33.39 -2.32
C ALA A 177 1.10 -32.33 -1.48
N GLU A 178 2.43 -32.32 -1.52
CA GLU A 178 3.24 -31.32 -0.82
C GLU A 178 3.04 -29.92 -1.38
N PHE A 179 3.03 -29.76 -2.72
CA PHE A 179 2.75 -28.46 -3.35
C PHE A 179 1.35 -27.94 -2.99
N ARG A 180 0.35 -28.83 -3.01
CA ARG A 180 -1.02 -28.45 -2.60
C ARG A 180 -1.05 -28.00 -1.15
N SER A 181 -0.45 -28.79 -0.24
CA SER A 181 -0.38 -28.42 1.19
C SER A 181 0.40 -27.13 1.44
N ALA A 182 1.44 -26.85 0.66
CA ALA A 182 2.18 -25.60 0.73
C ALA A 182 1.31 -24.40 0.33
N VAL A 183 0.49 -24.57 -0.71
CA VAL A 183 -0.43 -23.52 -1.21
C VAL A 183 -1.62 -23.34 -0.25
N GLU A 184 -2.22 -24.40 0.24
CA GLU A 184 -3.34 -24.37 1.18
C GLU A 184 -2.97 -23.76 2.53
N GLY A 185 -1.69 -23.91 2.94
CA GLY A 185 -1.15 -23.35 4.19
C GLY A 185 -0.84 -21.84 4.13
N GLY A 186 -0.96 -21.19 2.98
CA GLY A 186 -0.68 -19.76 2.81
C GLY A 186 0.51 -19.47 1.88
N LYS A 187 0.86 -18.20 1.72
CA LYS A 187 1.85 -17.69 0.76
C LYS A 187 3.18 -18.44 0.80
N VAL A 188 3.47 -19.20 -0.25
CA VAL A 188 4.84 -19.73 -0.50
C VAL A 188 5.68 -18.56 -0.99
N VAL A 189 6.64 -18.13 -0.19
CA VAL A 189 7.64 -17.14 -0.59
C VAL A 189 8.82 -17.91 -1.17
N ALA A 190 8.89 -18.01 -2.49
CA ALA A 190 9.89 -18.80 -3.23
C ALA A 190 11.36 -18.35 -2.99
N GLU A 191 11.57 -17.19 -2.43
CA GLU A 191 12.85 -16.70 -1.92
C GLU A 191 12.58 -15.82 -0.69
N ARG A 192 12.59 -16.43 0.48
CA ARG A 192 12.72 -15.65 1.71
C ARG A 192 14.13 -15.10 1.78
N PRO A 193 14.32 -13.78 1.84
CA PRO A 193 15.60 -13.25 2.26
C PRO A 193 15.92 -13.86 3.61
N VAL A 194 17.17 -14.31 3.81
CA VAL A 194 17.68 -14.94 5.02
C VAL A 194 17.15 -14.25 6.28
N ALA A 195 16.21 -14.88 6.99
CA ALA A 195 15.78 -14.35 8.28
C ALA A 195 16.90 -14.56 9.32
N PRO A 196 17.23 -13.62 10.18
CA PRO A 196 18.20 -13.87 11.23
C PRO A 196 17.72 -15.03 12.10
N PRO A 197 18.65 -15.84 12.65
CA PRO A 197 18.29 -16.68 13.77
C PRO A 197 17.77 -15.75 14.85
N THR A 198 16.52 -15.91 15.20
CA THR A 198 15.87 -15.10 16.21
C THR A 198 16.59 -15.30 17.54
N ALA A 199 17.35 -14.29 17.98
CA ALA A 199 17.16 -13.93 19.38
C ALA A 199 15.63 -13.82 19.56
N PRO A 200 15.01 -14.25 20.71
CA PRO A 200 13.57 -14.13 20.82
C PRO A 200 13.22 -12.72 20.36
N ALA A 201 12.78 -12.63 19.12
CA ALA A 201 12.37 -11.39 18.56
C ALA A 201 11.22 -11.02 19.46
N ALA A 202 11.42 -10.00 20.27
CA ALA A 202 10.28 -9.22 20.67
C ALA A 202 9.58 -8.98 19.34
N GLN A 203 8.49 -9.71 19.09
CA GLN A 203 7.66 -9.52 17.92
C GLN A 203 7.39 -8.02 17.92
N LEU A 204 8.04 -7.30 17.00
CA LEU A 204 7.72 -5.89 16.87
C LEU A 204 6.22 -5.89 16.67
N PRO A 205 5.47 -5.18 17.51
CA PRO A 205 4.03 -5.17 17.39
C PRO A 205 3.73 -4.83 15.94
N PRO A 206 2.76 -5.51 15.30
CA PRO A 206 2.42 -5.27 13.90
C PRO A 206 2.28 -3.76 13.70
N LYS A 207 2.88 -3.23 12.64
CA LYS A 207 2.90 -1.78 12.37
C LYS A 207 1.48 -1.24 12.50
N ARG A 208 1.23 -0.49 13.58
CA ARG A 208 -0.11 -0.05 13.96
C ARG A 208 -0.57 1.18 13.19
N TRP A 209 0.33 1.82 12.45
CA TRP A 209 0.00 3.01 11.69
C TRP A 209 0.51 2.89 10.26
N SER A 210 -0.16 3.55 9.34
CA SER A 210 0.29 3.80 7.98
C SER A 210 -0.07 5.22 7.59
N ALA A 211 0.75 5.85 6.75
CA ALA A 211 0.49 7.17 6.23
C ALA A 211 0.99 7.29 4.78
N ASN A 212 0.21 7.99 3.97
CA ASN A 212 0.56 8.36 2.61
C ASN A 212 0.34 9.86 2.44
N TYR A 213 1.20 10.51 1.69
CA TYR A 213 1.01 11.91 1.32
C TYR A 213 1.48 12.16 -0.09
N GLY A 214 0.96 13.20 -0.72
CA GLY A 214 1.35 13.65 -2.05
C GLY A 214 1.28 15.16 -2.20
N LEU A 215 2.23 15.69 -2.95
CA LEU A 215 2.24 17.06 -3.44
C LEU A 215 2.17 17.00 -4.97
N SER A 216 1.16 17.60 -5.55
CA SER A 216 0.91 17.62 -6.98
C SER A 216 0.99 19.02 -7.57
N LEU A 217 1.61 19.13 -8.73
CA LEU A 217 1.44 20.26 -9.63
C LEU A 217 0.52 19.82 -10.76
N GLN A 218 -0.54 20.57 -11.00
CA GLN A 218 -1.58 20.20 -11.95
C GLN A 218 -1.88 21.37 -12.90
N TYR A 219 -2.24 21.02 -14.12
CA TYR A 219 -2.93 21.92 -15.04
C TYR A 219 -4.34 21.38 -15.24
N ASP A 220 -5.33 22.24 -15.03
CA ASP A 220 -6.75 21.96 -15.21
C ASP A 220 -7.33 22.86 -16.29
N SER A 221 -7.82 22.27 -17.36
CA SER A 221 -8.32 23.00 -18.53
C SER A 221 -9.72 23.61 -18.34
N ASN A 222 -10.43 23.24 -17.28
CA ASN A 222 -11.81 23.71 -17.04
C ASN A 222 -12.20 23.57 -15.56
N VAL A 223 -11.61 24.41 -14.71
CA VAL A 223 -11.90 24.46 -13.25
C VAL A 223 -13.37 24.76 -12.98
N VAL A 224 -13.97 25.66 -13.76
CA VAL A 224 -15.33 26.16 -13.56
C VAL A 224 -16.41 25.29 -14.22
N LEU A 225 -16.02 24.18 -14.87
CA LEU A 225 -16.90 23.20 -15.52
C LEU A 225 -17.88 23.84 -16.55
N LEU A 226 -17.42 24.84 -17.27
CA LEU A 226 -18.24 25.53 -18.29
C LEU A 226 -18.28 24.76 -19.61
N PRO A 227 -19.39 24.82 -20.35
CA PRO A 227 -19.52 24.31 -21.71
C PRO A 227 -18.47 24.87 -22.66
N GLY A 228 -18.12 24.10 -23.69
CA GLY A 228 -17.21 24.56 -24.74
C GLY A 228 -17.80 25.76 -25.49
N GLY A 229 -17.05 26.87 -25.53
CA GLY A 229 -17.48 28.08 -26.22
C GLY A 229 -18.39 29.01 -25.43
N SER A 230 -18.76 28.64 -24.18
CA SER A 230 -19.54 29.54 -23.32
C SER A 230 -18.73 30.76 -22.90
N ALA A 231 -19.40 31.92 -22.79
CA ALA A 231 -18.81 33.12 -22.19
C ALA A 231 -18.54 32.88 -20.70
N LEU A 232 -17.41 33.39 -20.21
CA LEU A 232 -17.10 33.37 -18.80
C LEU A 232 -18.02 34.30 -18.01
N PRO A 233 -18.44 33.95 -16.80
CA PRO A 233 -19.10 34.90 -15.90
C PRO A 233 -18.22 36.15 -15.67
N ASN A 234 -18.83 37.29 -15.45
CA ASN A 234 -18.15 38.61 -15.39
C ASN A 234 -17.01 38.69 -14.36
N ASN A 235 -17.05 37.83 -13.32
CA ASN A 235 -16.06 37.78 -12.24
C ASN A 235 -15.03 36.67 -12.45
N ILE A 236 -15.09 35.87 -13.50
CA ILE A 236 -14.17 34.79 -13.80
C ILE A 236 -13.34 35.12 -15.02
N SER A 237 -12.05 35.31 -14.86
CA SER A 237 -11.13 35.73 -15.93
C SER A 237 -10.71 34.59 -16.86
N HIS A 238 -10.67 33.35 -16.37
CA HIS A 238 -10.19 32.16 -17.08
C HIS A 238 -10.98 30.93 -16.65
N LYS A 239 -11.13 29.92 -17.52
CA LYS A 239 -11.72 28.63 -17.17
C LYS A 239 -10.67 27.57 -16.76
N ASP A 240 -9.42 27.80 -17.18
CA ASP A 240 -8.28 26.94 -16.92
C ASP A 240 -7.37 27.52 -15.84
N ASP A 241 -6.66 26.69 -15.10
CA ASP A 241 -5.69 27.13 -14.10
C ASP A 241 -4.59 26.13 -13.84
N PHE A 242 -3.48 26.64 -13.26
CA PHE A 242 -2.49 25.82 -12.58
C PHE A 242 -2.85 25.67 -11.11
N VAL A 243 -2.73 24.45 -10.63
CA VAL A 243 -3.17 24.07 -9.29
C VAL A 243 -2.04 23.36 -8.56
N THR A 244 -1.76 23.79 -7.35
CA THR A 244 -0.94 23.02 -6.41
C THR A 244 -1.87 22.27 -5.47
N ALA A 245 -1.77 20.95 -5.45
CA ALA A 245 -2.62 20.13 -4.59
C ALA A 245 -1.80 19.32 -3.58
N PHE A 246 -2.31 19.22 -2.38
CA PHE A 246 -1.78 18.41 -1.28
C PHE A 246 -2.81 17.39 -0.91
N ASN A 247 -2.39 16.15 -0.70
CA ASN A 247 -3.25 15.12 -0.16
C ASN A 247 -2.49 14.27 0.83
N GLY A 248 -3.21 13.72 1.78
CA GLY A 248 -2.65 12.79 2.74
C GLY A 248 -3.74 11.89 3.30
N TYR A 249 -3.33 10.70 3.69
CA TYR A 249 -4.16 9.73 4.40
C TYR A 249 -3.31 9.05 5.45
N GLY A 250 -3.85 8.89 6.64
CA GLY A 250 -3.22 8.14 7.72
C GLY A 250 -4.22 7.28 8.45
N GLU A 251 -3.77 6.15 8.98
CA GLU A 251 -4.58 5.31 9.85
C GLU A 251 -3.76 4.77 11.02
N TYR A 252 -4.43 4.56 12.14
CA TYR A 252 -3.90 3.91 13.32
C TYR A 252 -4.82 2.78 13.77
N ARG A 253 -4.24 1.59 13.99
CA ARG A 253 -4.93 0.37 14.44
C ARG A 253 -4.74 0.20 15.93
N PHE A 254 -5.78 0.47 16.74
CA PHE A 254 -5.69 0.32 18.19
C PHE A 254 -5.93 -1.12 18.64
N LEU A 255 -6.68 -1.91 17.86
CA LEU A 255 -6.89 -3.33 18.10
C LEU A 255 -6.58 -4.11 16.83
N GLN A 256 -5.75 -5.12 16.95
CA GLN A 256 -5.46 -6.07 15.88
C GLN A 256 -5.34 -7.46 16.48
N THR A 257 -6.26 -8.34 16.11
CA THR A 257 -6.33 -9.73 16.49
C THR A 257 -6.52 -10.58 15.23
N ASP A 258 -6.51 -11.90 15.35
CA ASP A 258 -6.75 -12.81 14.21
C ASP A 258 -8.12 -12.59 13.55
N LYS A 259 -9.11 -12.11 14.30
CA LYS A 259 -10.49 -11.95 13.85
C LYS A 259 -10.91 -10.50 13.65
N TRP A 260 -10.31 -9.55 14.37
CA TRP A 260 -10.74 -8.17 14.38
C TRP A 260 -9.59 -7.20 14.19
N THR A 261 -9.81 -6.18 13.38
CA THR A 261 -9.00 -4.96 13.32
C THR A 261 -9.92 -3.78 13.58
N ILE A 262 -9.59 -2.94 14.55
CA ILE A 262 -10.32 -1.69 14.84
C ILE A 262 -9.32 -0.56 14.80
N GLY A 263 -9.68 0.51 14.09
CA GLY A 263 -8.78 1.64 13.88
C GLY A 263 -9.53 2.94 13.63
N ALA A 264 -8.76 4.00 13.65
CA ALA A 264 -9.15 5.31 13.16
C ALA A 264 -8.16 5.76 12.11
N GLY A 265 -8.62 6.57 11.20
CA GLY A 265 -7.78 7.17 10.18
C GLY A 265 -8.38 8.49 9.72
N GLY A 266 -7.90 8.96 8.62
CA GLY A 266 -8.47 10.13 7.97
C GLY A 266 -7.64 10.59 6.81
N GLY A 267 -8.30 11.19 5.84
CA GLY A 267 -7.72 11.86 4.70
C GLY A 267 -7.82 13.36 4.83
N PHE A 268 -6.94 14.04 4.18
CA PHE A 268 -7.12 15.45 3.86
C PHE A 268 -6.75 15.69 2.39
N PHE A 269 -7.40 16.65 1.80
CA PHE A 269 -7.06 17.17 0.49
C PHE A 269 -7.12 18.71 0.55
N ALA A 270 -6.15 19.35 -0.06
CA ALA A 270 -6.16 20.79 -0.24
C ALA A 270 -5.61 21.13 -1.62
N ASN A 271 -6.25 22.06 -2.30
CA ASN A 271 -5.72 22.62 -3.53
C ASN A 271 -5.65 24.16 -3.45
N VAL A 272 -4.70 24.70 -4.19
CA VAL A 272 -4.51 26.14 -4.32
C VAL A 272 -4.40 26.45 -5.81
N HIS A 273 -5.33 27.23 -6.31
CA HIS A 273 -5.35 27.73 -7.68
C HIS A 273 -4.47 28.97 -7.83
N ALA A 274 -3.76 29.06 -8.93
CA ALA A 274 -2.87 30.18 -9.18
C ALA A 274 -3.63 31.49 -9.44
N ARG A 275 -4.82 31.41 -10.04
CA ARG A 275 -5.66 32.57 -10.46
C ARG A 275 -7.08 32.49 -9.89
N LEU A 276 -7.63 31.30 -9.75
CA LEU A 276 -9.03 31.05 -9.40
C LEU A 276 -9.14 30.66 -7.91
N SER A 277 -8.69 31.54 -7.01
CA SER A 277 -8.61 31.27 -5.55
C SER A 277 -9.97 30.92 -4.93
N ASP A 278 -11.07 31.41 -5.51
CA ASP A 278 -12.43 31.13 -5.02
C ASP A 278 -12.83 29.65 -5.23
N PHE A 279 -12.05 28.92 -6.03
CA PHE A 279 -12.18 27.48 -6.23
C PHE A 279 -11.19 26.66 -5.41
N ASN A 280 -10.43 27.27 -4.50
CA ASN A 280 -9.58 26.51 -3.58
C ASN A 280 -10.44 25.62 -2.70
N VAL A 281 -10.07 24.35 -2.63
CA VAL A 281 -10.77 23.33 -1.84
C VAL A 281 -9.88 22.91 -0.68
N PHE A 282 -10.46 22.79 0.48
CA PHE A 282 -9.91 22.04 1.59
C PHE A 282 -10.94 21.01 2.03
N ASP A 283 -10.52 19.76 2.15
CA ASP A 283 -11.34 18.62 2.56
C ASP A 283 -10.63 17.89 3.70
N LEU A 284 -11.34 17.60 4.77
CA LEU A 284 -10.87 16.83 5.91
C LEU A 284 -11.86 15.70 6.19
N ALA A 285 -11.39 14.46 6.11
CA ALA A 285 -12.21 13.26 6.16
C ALA A 285 -11.75 12.26 7.26
N PRO A 286 -11.93 12.55 8.57
CA PRO A 286 -11.67 11.58 9.61
C PRO A 286 -12.56 10.35 9.48
N THR A 287 -11.98 9.18 9.76
CA THR A 287 -12.64 7.88 9.64
C THR A 287 -12.47 7.03 10.91
N LEU A 288 -13.49 6.25 11.22
CA LEU A 288 -13.43 5.15 12.18
C LEU A 288 -13.80 3.86 11.45
N TYR A 289 -13.12 2.77 11.75
CA TYR A 289 -13.46 1.50 11.13
C TYR A 289 -13.30 0.32 12.06
N ALA A 290 -14.12 -0.70 11.79
CA ALA A 290 -14.01 -2.03 12.36
C ALA A 290 -14.05 -3.05 11.21
N GLU A 291 -13.11 -3.98 11.23
CA GLU A 291 -12.96 -5.00 10.23
C GLU A 291 -12.97 -6.37 10.88
N ARG A 292 -13.72 -7.29 10.33
CA ARG A 292 -13.86 -8.67 10.82
C ARG A 292 -13.50 -9.66 9.73
N ARG A 293 -12.63 -10.61 10.06
CA ARG A 293 -12.36 -11.77 9.20
C ARG A 293 -13.44 -12.82 9.40
N LEU A 294 -14.04 -13.29 8.30
CA LEU A 294 -15.12 -14.28 8.22
C LEU A 294 -14.64 -15.47 7.37
N GLY A 295 -13.80 -16.32 7.95
CA GLY A 295 -13.08 -17.34 7.17
C GLY A 295 -12.10 -16.68 6.19
N ALA A 296 -12.25 -16.96 4.89
CA ALA A 296 -11.47 -16.30 3.84
C ALA A 296 -11.98 -14.88 3.53
N ALA A 297 -13.25 -14.57 3.80
CA ALA A 297 -13.84 -13.27 3.52
C ALA A 297 -13.53 -12.25 4.64
N GLN A 298 -13.65 -10.97 4.29
CA GLN A 298 -13.39 -9.84 5.17
C GLN A 298 -14.53 -8.83 5.08
N LEU A 299 -15.11 -8.46 6.22
CA LEU A 299 -16.15 -7.45 6.32
C LEU A 299 -15.61 -6.23 7.07
N ARG A 300 -15.62 -5.06 6.41
CA ARG A 300 -15.21 -3.78 6.98
C ARG A 300 -16.42 -2.86 7.10
N PHE A 301 -16.64 -2.31 8.28
CA PHE A 301 -17.54 -1.19 8.52
C PHE A 301 -16.71 0.07 8.68
N GLN A 302 -17.00 1.08 7.90
CA GLN A 302 -16.33 2.37 7.98
C GLN A 302 -17.34 3.49 8.14
N TYR A 303 -17.08 4.37 9.09
CA TYR A 303 -17.74 5.65 9.24
C TYR A 303 -16.78 6.75 8.86
N THR A 304 -17.24 7.71 8.04
CA THR A 304 -16.47 8.87 7.61
C THR A 304 -17.28 10.14 7.85
N LEU A 305 -16.62 11.14 8.39
CA LEU A 305 -17.12 12.51 8.47
C LEU A 305 -16.32 13.36 7.48
N ASP A 306 -16.96 13.97 6.47
CA ASP A 306 -16.28 14.86 5.55
C ASP A 306 -16.65 16.31 5.86
N TYR A 307 -15.65 17.17 5.96
CA TYR A 307 -15.80 18.61 6.06
C TYR A 307 -15.05 19.28 4.93
N VAL A 308 -15.80 19.91 4.02
CA VAL A 308 -15.27 20.53 2.81
C VAL A 308 -15.47 22.04 2.86
N THR A 309 -14.44 22.79 2.54
CA THR A 309 -14.51 24.23 2.28
C THR A 309 -14.17 24.54 0.83
N VAL A 310 -14.74 25.58 0.28
CA VAL A 310 -14.44 26.11 -1.05
C VAL A 310 -14.23 27.62 -0.94
N GLY A 311 -13.13 28.14 -1.51
CA GLY A 311 -12.78 29.57 -1.38
C GLY A 311 -12.57 30.04 0.06
N GLY A 312 -12.40 29.12 1.00
CA GLY A 312 -12.27 29.39 2.44
C GLY A 312 -13.59 29.32 3.22
N ASP A 313 -14.73 29.25 2.57
CA ASP A 313 -16.04 29.14 3.20
C ASP A 313 -16.47 27.67 3.35
N ALA A 314 -17.22 27.34 4.41
CA ALA A 314 -17.78 26.01 4.60
C ALA A 314 -18.75 25.68 3.45
N TYR A 315 -18.52 24.54 2.79
CA TYR A 315 -19.28 24.11 1.62
C TYR A 315 -20.14 22.87 1.89
N LEU A 316 -19.56 21.83 2.50
CA LEU A 316 -20.25 20.57 2.74
C LEU A 316 -19.82 19.99 4.10
N LEU A 317 -20.79 19.52 4.86
CA LEU A 317 -20.59 18.59 5.95
C LEU A 317 -21.31 17.29 5.61
N SER A 318 -20.62 16.16 5.59
CA SER A 318 -21.28 14.90 5.29
C SER A 318 -20.88 13.79 6.25
N ASN A 319 -21.80 12.86 6.44
CA ASN A 319 -21.63 11.66 7.27
C ASN A 319 -21.89 10.44 6.41
N ALA A 320 -20.94 9.52 6.35
CA ALA A 320 -21.08 8.30 5.57
C ALA A 320 -20.83 7.05 6.39
N LEU A 321 -21.67 6.04 6.21
CA LEU A 321 -21.46 4.68 6.72
C LEU A 321 -21.34 3.74 5.55
N GLN A 322 -20.23 2.96 5.51
CA GLN A 322 -19.94 2.07 4.40
C GLN A 322 -19.48 0.68 4.89
N PRO A 323 -20.35 -0.32 4.95
CA PRO A 323 -19.95 -1.71 4.98
C PRO A 323 -19.37 -2.14 3.62
N THR A 324 -18.24 -2.86 3.65
CA THR A 324 -17.57 -3.44 2.48
C THR A 324 -17.23 -4.89 2.77
N LEU A 325 -17.69 -5.79 1.90
CA LEU A 325 -17.38 -7.21 1.96
C LEU A 325 -16.37 -7.54 0.86
N THR A 326 -15.23 -8.11 1.24
CA THR A 326 -14.21 -8.62 0.31
C THR A 326 -14.22 -10.14 0.38
N ILE A 327 -14.42 -10.78 -0.76
CA ILE A 327 -14.51 -12.23 -0.91
C ILE A 327 -13.40 -12.68 -1.86
N PRO A 328 -12.33 -13.32 -1.37
CA PRO A 328 -11.39 -14.01 -2.24
C PRO A 328 -12.05 -15.28 -2.75
N GLU A 329 -12.11 -15.45 -4.06
CA GLU A 329 -12.71 -16.61 -4.74
C GLU A 329 -11.64 -17.62 -5.13
N SER A 330 -10.43 -17.11 -5.41
CA SER A 330 -9.23 -17.87 -5.72
C SER A 330 -7.98 -17.05 -5.41
N ASP A 331 -6.80 -17.63 -5.62
CA ASP A 331 -5.54 -16.91 -5.49
C ASP A 331 -5.40 -15.75 -6.50
N ARG A 332 -6.21 -15.77 -7.56
CA ARG A 332 -6.15 -14.80 -8.67
C ARG A 332 -7.35 -13.88 -8.73
N THR A 333 -8.42 -14.17 -8.02
CA THR A 333 -9.68 -13.41 -8.14
C THR A 333 -10.26 -13.07 -6.78
N TYR A 334 -10.80 -11.87 -6.65
CA TYR A 334 -11.60 -11.48 -5.50
C TYR A 334 -12.67 -10.46 -5.89
N THR A 335 -13.82 -10.54 -5.22
CA THR A 335 -14.92 -9.59 -5.34
C THR A 335 -14.96 -8.68 -4.13
N GLN A 336 -15.19 -7.39 -4.37
CA GLN A 336 -15.59 -6.43 -3.33
C GLN A 336 -17.01 -5.97 -3.60
N ALA A 337 -17.89 -6.14 -2.62
CA ALA A 337 -19.23 -5.58 -2.65
C ALA A 337 -19.38 -4.57 -1.51
N PHE A 338 -20.03 -3.45 -1.75
CA PHE A 338 -20.24 -2.43 -0.73
C PHE A 338 -21.62 -1.79 -0.83
N PHE A 339 -22.07 -1.30 0.29
CA PHE A 339 -23.16 -0.35 0.43
C PHE A 339 -22.62 0.91 1.08
N ARG A 340 -23.07 2.09 0.67
CA ARG A 340 -22.78 3.35 1.33
C ARG A 340 -24.07 4.14 1.51
N TYR A 341 -24.33 4.55 2.73
CA TYR A 341 -25.25 5.62 3.05
C TYR A 341 -24.45 6.87 3.39
N GLN A 342 -24.83 8.00 2.80
CA GLN A 342 -24.21 9.29 3.08
C GLN A 342 -25.30 10.36 3.19
N ASN A 343 -25.31 11.07 4.33
CA ASN A 343 -26.07 12.28 4.49
C ASN A 343 -25.18 13.46 4.11
N LYS A 344 -25.66 14.31 3.22
CA LYS A 344 -24.99 15.48 2.69
C LYS A 344 -25.72 16.74 3.17
N ASP A 345 -25.03 17.60 3.90
CA ASP A 345 -25.53 18.90 4.40
C ASP A 345 -24.65 19.99 3.77
N PHE A 346 -25.16 20.61 2.71
CA PHE A 346 -24.48 21.70 2.00
C PHE A 346 -24.71 23.01 2.74
N LYS A 347 -23.62 23.72 3.02
CA LYS A 347 -23.65 24.98 3.76
C LYS A 347 -23.99 26.14 2.82
N ALA A 348 -24.59 27.20 3.38
CA ALA A 348 -24.83 28.43 2.65
C ALA A 348 -23.48 28.99 2.16
N PHE A 349 -23.27 28.93 0.84
CA PHE A 349 -22.09 29.50 0.21
C PHE A 349 -22.36 30.96 -0.15
N ARG A 350 -21.35 31.83 -0.08
CA ARG A 350 -21.49 33.23 -0.53
C ARG A 350 -21.74 33.26 -2.03
N ASP A 351 -22.99 33.18 -2.42
CA ASP A 351 -23.38 33.40 -3.79
C ASP A 351 -24.06 34.74 -3.92
N ASP A 352 -23.27 35.81 -3.95
CA ASP A 352 -23.74 37.17 -4.22
C ASP A 352 -24.24 37.34 -5.65
N GLN A 353 -24.01 36.35 -6.55
CA GLN A 353 -24.37 36.43 -7.97
C GLN A 353 -25.79 35.98 -8.26
N PHE A 354 -26.34 35.02 -7.53
CA PHE A 354 -27.67 34.46 -7.80
C PHE A 354 -28.73 34.81 -6.75
N GLY A 355 -28.36 35.46 -5.65
CA GLY A 355 -29.29 35.93 -4.63
C GLY A 355 -30.09 34.87 -3.91
N VAL A 356 -29.75 33.59 -4.07
CA VAL A 356 -30.40 32.43 -3.47
C VAL A 356 -29.31 31.54 -2.89
N ALA A 357 -29.55 30.96 -1.72
CA ALA A 357 -28.67 29.98 -1.10
C ALA A 357 -28.72 28.63 -1.89
N VAL A 358 -28.23 28.65 -3.14
CA VAL A 358 -28.32 27.53 -4.10
C VAL A 358 -27.75 26.24 -3.57
N ASN A 359 -26.69 26.33 -2.76
CA ASN A 359 -26.04 25.13 -2.23
C ASN A 359 -26.93 24.32 -1.28
N GLN A 360 -27.72 24.96 -0.42
CA GLN A 360 -28.60 24.25 0.50
C GLN A 360 -29.69 23.44 -0.21
N THR A 361 -30.01 23.78 -1.47
CA THR A 361 -30.94 22.99 -2.29
C THR A 361 -30.38 21.61 -2.65
N ARG A 362 -29.07 21.39 -2.45
CA ARG A 362 -28.37 20.12 -2.76
C ARG A 362 -28.32 19.16 -1.59
N ASP A 363 -28.86 19.52 -0.42
CA ASP A 363 -28.94 18.61 0.72
C ASP A 363 -29.63 17.31 0.32
N ALA A 364 -28.97 16.19 0.62
CA ALA A 364 -29.42 14.90 0.13
C ALA A 364 -29.04 13.74 1.05
N ASN A 365 -29.83 12.69 0.97
CA ASN A 365 -29.41 11.36 1.39
C ASN A 365 -28.97 10.58 0.16
N ASN A 366 -27.70 10.19 0.12
CA ASN A 366 -27.15 9.37 -0.95
C ASN A 366 -27.11 7.89 -0.52
N TYR A 367 -27.58 7.04 -1.39
CA TYR A 367 -27.48 5.58 -1.24
C TYR A 367 -26.69 5.04 -2.42
N MET A 368 -25.65 4.25 -2.14
CA MET A 368 -24.77 3.68 -3.16
C MET A 368 -24.60 2.18 -2.90
N PHE A 369 -24.71 1.38 -3.96
CA PHE A 369 -24.44 -0.05 -3.96
C PHE A 369 -23.43 -0.34 -5.07
N GLY A 370 -22.38 -1.08 -4.77
CA GLY A 370 -21.38 -1.41 -5.77
C GLY A 370 -20.82 -2.81 -5.61
N ALA A 371 -20.42 -3.38 -6.76
CA ALA A 371 -19.66 -4.60 -6.81
C ALA A 371 -18.51 -4.45 -7.81
N MET A 372 -17.32 -4.85 -7.38
CA MET A 372 -16.08 -4.78 -8.15
C MET A 372 -15.43 -6.15 -8.17
N GLN A 373 -15.11 -6.64 -9.35
CA GLN A 373 -14.36 -7.86 -9.56
C GLN A 373 -12.93 -7.54 -9.93
N TYR A 374 -11.97 -8.25 -9.33
CA TYR A 374 -10.54 -8.12 -9.58
C TYR A 374 -9.95 -9.43 -10.08
N TRP A 375 -9.14 -9.36 -11.11
CA TRP A 375 -8.39 -10.48 -11.69
C TRP A 375 -6.91 -10.15 -11.68
N LYS A 376 -6.11 -10.89 -10.90
CA LYS A 376 -4.65 -10.79 -10.96
C LYS A 376 -4.16 -11.44 -12.26
N LEU A 377 -3.37 -10.73 -13.02
CA LEU A 377 -2.85 -11.14 -14.31
C LEU A 377 -1.33 -10.91 -14.36
N PHE A 378 -0.72 -11.35 -15.46
CA PHE A 378 0.69 -11.07 -15.74
C PHE A 378 1.67 -11.65 -14.70
N ASN A 379 1.40 -12.86 -14.18
CA ASN A 379 2.20 -13.50 -13.12
C ASN A 379 2.35 -12.58 -11.88
N ASP A 380 1.22 -12.11 -11.36
CA ASP A 380 1.09 -11.18 -10.22
C ASP A 380 1.72 -9.78 -10.45
N ARG A 381 2.14 -9.46 -11.68
CA ARG A 381 2.67 -8.13 -12.05
C ARG A 381 1.59 -7.12 -12.41
N GLY A 382 0.33 -7.45 -12.25
CA GLY A 382 -0.78 -6.56 -12.53
C GLY A 382 -2.13 -7.19 -12.29
N TYR A 383 -3.16 -6.38 -12.49
CA TYR A 383 -4.56 -6.81 -12.39
C TYR A 383 -5.44 -6.07 -13.38
N VAL A 384 -6.56 -6.69 -13.70
CA VAL A 384 -7.71 -6.05 -14.34
C VAL A 384 -8.82 -5.98 -13.30
N ARG A 385 -9.59 -4.91 -13.33
CA ARG A 385 -10.81 -4.78 -12.53
C ARG A 385 -11.97 -4.36 -13.41
N GLY A 386 -13.17 -4.77 -13.02
CA GLY A 386 -14.42 -4.30 -13.61
C GLY A 386 -15.51 -4.29 -12.56
N GLY A 387 -16.42 -3.35 -12.64
CA GLY A 387 -17.47 -3.24 -11.66
C GLY A 387 -18.64 -2.38 -12.11
N TYR A 388 -19.70 -2.50 -11.33
CA TYR A 388 -20.90 -1.73 -11.47
C TYR A 388 -21.27 -1.09 -10.14
N ILE A 389 -21.67 0.19 -10.20
CA ILE A 389 -22.12 0.97 -9.06
C ILE A 389 -23.44 1.61 -9.42
N PHE A 390 -24.42 1.41 -8.56
CA PHE A 390 -25.69 2.11 -8.55
C PHE A 390 -25.65 3.14 -7.43
N ASP A 391 -26.11 4.35 -7.68
CA ASP A 391 -26.26 5.36 -6.65
C ASP A 391 -27.49 6.26 -6.92
N THR A 392 -27.97 6.88 -5.85
CA THR A 392 -29.08 7.84 -5.94
C THR A 392 -28.93 8.91 -4.89
N ASP A 393 -29.16 10.17 -5.28
CA ASP A 393 -29.34 11.28 -4.36
C ASP A 393 -30.83 11.55 -4.19
N GLN A 394 -31.28 11.46 -2.93
CA GLN A 394 -32.64 11.80 -2.54
C GLN A 394 -32.61 13.16 -1.83
N THR A 395 -33.05 14.18 -2.53
CA THR A 395 -33.22 15.52 -1.99
C THR A 395 -34.67 15.71 -1.51
N GLY A 396 -34.91 16.71 -0.68
CA GLY A 396 -36.26 16.98 -0.14
C GLY A 396 -37.23 17.68 -1.12
N GLY A 397 -36.93 17.70 -2.44
CA GLY A 397 -37.53 18.60 -3.41
C GLY A 397 -38.91 18.24 -3.98
N GLY A 398 -39.50 17.10 -3.60
CA GLY A 398 -40.78 16.65 -4.17
C GLY A 398 -40.76 16.43 -5.69
N ASP A 399 -41.91 16.19 -6.31
CA ASP A 399 -42.04 15.98 -7.75
C ASP A 399 -42.29 17.31 -8.45
N VAL A 400 -41.35 17.76 -9.32
CA VAL A 400 -41.42 18.99 -10.10
C VAL A 400 -41.48 18.61 -11.58
N THR A 401 -42.63 18.82 -12.18
CA THR A 401 -42.86 18.58 -13.63
C THR A 401 -42.55 19.79 -14.48
N ILE A 402 -42.67 21.01 -13.94
CA ILE A 402 -42.37 22.29 -14.59
C ILE A 402 -41.50 23.09 -13.62
N ALA A 403 -40.26 23.31 -13.98
CA ALA A 403 -39.29 24.09 -13.19
C ALA A 403 -39.47 25.59 -13.47
N THR A 404 -39.11 26.45 -12.54
CA THR A 404 -39.00 27.89 -12.77
C THR A 404 -37.57 28.19 -13.26
N PRO A 405 -37.38 28.63 -14.54
CA PRO A 405 -36.04 28.86 -15.04
C PRO A 405 -35.26 29.88 -14.19
N GLY A 406 -34.01 29.55 -13.86
CA GLY A 406 -33.12 30.39 -13.05
C GLY A 406 -33.41 30.38 -11.54
N VAL A 407 -34.37 29.56 -11.06
CA VAL A 407 -34.67 29.40 -9.63
C VAL A 407 -34.39 27.97 -9.19
N PRO A 408 -33.14 27.63 -8.78
CA PRO A 408 -32.78 26.31 -8.36
C PRO A 408 -33.53 25.82 -7.12
N THR A 409 -33.93 24.55 -7.14
CA THR A 409 -34.66 23.91 -6.07
C THR A 409 -34.00 22.58 -5.72
N SER A 410 -34.37 21.94 -4.60
CA SER A 410 -33.89 20.61 -4.24
C SER A 410 -34.26 19.55 -5.27
N ALA A 411 -35.32 19.74 -6.03
CA ALA A 411 -35.74 18.84 -7.10
C ALA A 411 -34.73 18.73 -8.25
N ASP A 412 -33.96 19.77 -8.53
CA ASP A 412 -32.95 19.80 -9.61
C ASP A 412 -31.81 18.79 -9.41
N TRP A 413 -31.62 18.31 -8.20
CA TRP A 413 -30.46 17.48 -7.82
C TRP A 413 -30.81 16.03 -7.52
N GLN A 414 -32.09 15.67 -7.55
CA GLN A 414 -32.53 14.30 -7.34
C GLN A 414 -32.28 13.44 -8.57
N TYR A 415 -31.50 12.37 -8.45
CA TYR A 415 -31.18 11.51 -9.58
C TYR A 415 -31.02 10.03 -9.18
N ILE A 416 -31.06 9.19 -10.20
CA ILE A 416 -30.61 7.79 -10.17
C ILE A 416 -29.41 7.65 -11.09
N GLY A 417 -28.34 7.08 -10.58
CA GLY A 417 -27.05 6.93 -11.26
C GLY A 417 -26.65 5.47 -11.49
N HIS A 418 -26.04 5.22 -12.64
CA HIS A 418 -25.50 3.93 -13.04
C HIS A 418 -24.07 4.12 -13.54
N ARG A 419 -23.09 3.56 -12.85
CA ARG A 419 -21.67 3.65 -13.20
C ARG A 419 -21.11 2.29 -13.56
N LEU A 420 -20.50 2.20 -14.73
CA LEU A 420 -19.62 1.11 -15.12
C LEU A 420 -18.18 1.58 -14.97
N THR A 421 -17.36 0.81 -14.27
CA THR A 421 -15.95 1.12 -14.08
C THR A 421 -15.09 -0.06 -14.51
N THR A 422 -13.98 0.22 -15.18
CA THR A 422 -13.00 -0.79 -15.56
C THR A 422 -11.60 -0.21 -15.44
N GLY A 423 -10.60 -1.07 -15.29
CA GLY A 423 -9.23 -0.61 -15.22
C GLY A 423 -8.24 -1.76 -15.30
N VAL A 424 -7.06 -1.42 -15.73
CA VAL A 424 -5.90 -2.31 -15.75
C VAL A 424 -4.73 -1.62 -15.06
N ALA A 425 -4.02 -2.37 -14.23
CA ALA A 425 -2.73 -1.97 -13.69
C ALA A 425 -1.69 -3.02 -14.07
N TYR A 426 -0.53 -2.57 -14.50
CA TYR A 426 0.57 -3.43 -14.90
C TYR A 426 1.91 -2.84 -14.47
N GLN A 427 2.81 -3.70 -14.03
CA GLN A 427 4.18 -3.35 -13.64
C GLN A 427 5.17 -3.82 -14.71
N PRO A 428 5.44 -2.99 -15.75
CA PRO A 428 6.32 -3.36 -16.85
C PRO A 428 7.78 -3.52 -16.41
N LEU A 429 8.19 -2.72 -15.44
CA LEU A 429 9.55 -2.72 -14.87
C LEU A 429 9.46 -2.78 -13.35
N ALA A 430 10.50 -3.28 -12.69
CA ALA A 430 10.60 -3.18 -11.24
C ALA A 430 10.42 -1.70 -10.81
N ALA A 431 9.65 -1.47 -9.76
CA ALA A 431 9.35 -0.15 -9.23
C ALA A 431 8.64 0.83 -10.20
N THR A 432 7.99 0.35 -11.27
CA THR A 432 7.18 1.18 -12.16
C THR A 432 5.83 0.54 -12.41
N THR A 433 4.75 1.22 -12.06
CA THR A 433 3.38 0.77 -12.31
C THR A 433 2.69 1.71 -13.28
N VAL A 434 2.04 1.15 -14.29
CA VAL A 434 1.19 1.90 -15.22
C VAL A 434 -0.25 1.45 -15.01
N GLN A 435 -1.16 2.41 -14.96
CA GLN A 435 -2.59 2.17 -14.76
C GLN A 435 -3.39 2.90 -15.84
N LEU A 436 -4.43 2.26 -16.32
CA LEU A 436 -5.44 2.84 -17.17
C LEU A 436 -6.80 2.51 -16.59
N ALA A 437 -7.64 3.52 -16.40
CA ALA A 437 -9.00 3.36 -15.89
C ALA A 437 -9.98 4.08 -16.81
N PHE A 438 -11.15 3.48 -16.98
CA PHE A 438 -12.26 4.07 -17.71
C PHE A 438 -13.52 3.94 -16.87
N ASP A 439 -14.25 5.03 -16.72
CA ASP A 439 -15.55 5.12 -16.07
C ASP A 439 -16.58 5.67 -17.04
N TYR A 440 -17.73 5.01 -17.11
CA TYR A 440 -18.94 5.52 -17.73
C TYR A 440 -20.00 5.68 -16.65
N TYR A 441 -20.50 6.88 -16.48
CA TYR A 441 -21.48 7.20 -15.46
C TYR A 441 -22.69 7.90 -16.08
N ARG A 442 -23.86 7.25 -16.00
CA ARG A 442 -25.14 7.81 -16.43
C ARG A 442 -25.94 8.26 -15.23
N GLN A 443 -26.38 9.52 -15.26
CA GLN A 443 -27.30 10.10 -14.27
C GLN A 443 -28.62 10.45 -14.96
N ASN A 444 -29.72 9.94 -14.42
CA ASN A 444 -31.07 10.28 -14.84
C ASN A 444 -31.73 11.05 -13.71
N TYR A 445 -31.95 12.31 -13.92
CA TYR A 445 -32.62 13.17 -12.93
C TYR A 445 -34.12 12.88 -12.93
N SER A 446 -34.79 13.11 -11.80
CA SER A 446 -36.19 12.74 -11.60
C SER A 446 -37.14 13.86 -12.00
N ASN A 447 -36.69 15.12 -11.96
CA ASN A 447 -37.50 16.30 -12.05
C ASN A 447 -37.10 17.21 -13.21
N ALA A 448 -37.98 18.09 -13.62
CA ALA A 448 -37.67 19.19 -14.52
C ALA A 448 -36.59 20.08 -13.88
N ASN A 449 -35.65 20.56 -14.71
CA ASN A 449 -34.41 21.20 -14.23
C ASN A 449 -34.46 22.71 -14.48
N SER A 450 -34.28 23.52 -13.45
CA SER A 450 -34.34 24.97 -13.48
C SER A 450 -33.24 25.64 -14.32
N PHE A 451 -32.16 24.94 -14.62
CA PHE A 451 -31.06 25.42 -15.47
C PHE A 451 -31.34 25.20 -16.97
N ALA A 452 -32.40 24.48 -17.34
CA ALA A 452 -32.79 24.28 -18.72
C ALA A 452 -33.61 25.48 -19.25
N PRO A 453 -33.42 25.87 -20.51
CA PRO A 453 -34.26 26.90 -21.14
C PRO A 453 -35.74 26.50 -21.22
N ASP A 454 -36.02 25.24 -21.50
CA ASP A 454 -37.37 24.66 -21.49
C ASP A 454 -37.67 24.16 -20.07
N PRO A 455 -38.69 24.73 -19.38
CA PRO A 455 -38.99 24.40 -17.99
C PRO A 455 -39.52 22.99 -17.77
N THR A 456 -39.74 22.21 -18.80
CA THR A 456 -40.19 20.79 -18.72
C THR A 456 -39.03 19.81 -18.92
N THR A 457 -37.85 20.32 -19.24
CA THR A 457 -36.68 19.46 -19.52
C THR A 457 -36.19 18.74 -18.27
N VAL A 458 -36.18 17.42 -18.32
CA VAL A 458 -35.55 16.56 -17.30
C VAL A 458 -34.10 16.30 -17.71
N ARG A 459 -33.19 16.64 -16.83
CA ARG A 459 -31.72 16.50 -17.04
C ARG A 459 -31.29 15.04 -17.16
N LYS A 460 -30.38 14.76 -18.08
CA LYS A 460 -29.72 13.46 -18.28
C LYS A 460 -28.27 13.70 -18.63
N ASP A 461 -27.39 13.11 -17.85
CA ASP A 461 -25.94 13.22 -18.06
C ASP A 461 -25.34 11.87 -18.42
N ASN A 462 -24.41 11.88 -19.36
CA ASN A 462 -23.52 10.76 -19.65
C ASN A 462 -22.09 11.22 -19.48
N ILE A 463 -21.46 10.79 -18.41
CA ILE A 463 -20.11 11.19 -18.03
C ILE A 463 -19.14 10.09 -18.40
N TYR A 464 -18.15 10.41 -19.20
CA TYR A 464 -17.06 9.54 -19.59
C TYR A 464 -15.78 10.07 -18.98
N GLN A 465 -15.05 9.20 -18.26
CA GLN A 465 -13.76 9.55 -17.69
C GLN A 465 -12.71 8.51 -18.08
N LEU A 466 -11.60 8.99 -18.62
CA LEU A 466 -10.42 8.17 -18.91
C LEU A 466 -9.25 8.72 -18.09
N THR A 467 -8.59 7.84 -17.33
CA THR A 467 -7.45 8.22 -16.51
C THR A 467 -6.28 7.28 -16.77
N GLY A 468 -5.14 7.84 -17.15
CA GLY A 468 -3.86 7.16 -17.28
C GLY A 468 -2.90 7.62 -16.20
N THR A 469 -2.26 6.70 -15.48
CA THR A 469 -1.31 7.00 -14.41
C THR A 469 -0.06 6.16 -14.59
N ALA A 470 1.11 6.78 -14.46
CA ALA A 470 2.40 6.10 -14.37
C ALA A 470 3.04 6.47 -13.03
N VAL A 471 3.37 5.47 -12.22
CA VAL A 471 3.99 5.63 -10.91
C VAL A 471 5.37 5.01 -10.94
N ARG A 472 6.37 5.73 -10.44
CA ARG A 472 7.74 5.25 -10.26
C ARG A 472 8.14 5.36 -8.79
N ASP A 473 8.44 4.21 -8.16
CA ASP A 473 9.03 4.19 -6.84
C ASP A 473 10.50 4.58 -6.95
N LEU A 474 10.87 5.68 -6.30
CA LEU A 474 12.25 6.20 -6.24
C LEU A 474 13.00 5.62 -5.04
N ARG A 475 12.30 5.36 -3.96
CA ARG A 475 12.73 4.74 -2.71
C ARG A 475 11.57 3.89 -2.17
N SER A 476 11.81 3.06 -1.17
CA SER A 476 10.77 2.29 -0.48
C SER A 476 9.64 3.13 0.14
N TRP A 477 9.90 4.41 0.37
CA TRP A 477 8.99 5.37 0.98
C TRP A 477 8.67 6.57 0.08
N LEU A 478 9.35 6.76 -1.07
CA LEU A 478 9.23 7.92 -1.96
C LEU A 478 8.87 7.48 -3.37
N TRP A 479 7.84 8.09 -3.95
CA TRP A 479 7.40 7.82 -5.32
C TRP A 479 7.12 9.10 -6.10
N LEU A 480 7.15 8.98 -7.42
CA LEU A 480 6.76 10.00 -8.40
C LEU A 480 5.65 9.43 -9.27
N ALA A 481 4.60 10.21 -9.50
CA ALA A 481 3.52 9.84 -10.40
C ALA A 481 3.25 10.94 -11.44
N PHE A 482 3.01 10.51 -12.67
CA PHE A 482 2.43 11.32 -13.73
C PHE A 482 1.02 10.81 -14.01
N GLN A 483 0.04 11.71 -14.09
CA GLN A 483 -1.34 11.36 -14.38
C GLN A 483 -1.93 12.31 -15.41
N TYR A 484 -2.69 11.74 -16.35
CA TYR A 484 -3.58 12.46 -17.24
C TYR A 484 -5.00 11.93 -17.02
N SER A 485 -5.97 12.86 -16.89
CA SER A 485 -7.38 12.56 -16.78
C SER A 485 -8.16 13.39 -17.79
N TYR A 486 -9.02 12.72 -18.55
CA TYR A 486 -9.97 13.30 -19.48
C TYR A 486 -11.38 13.03 -18.97
N THR A 487 -12.20 14.07 -18.88
CA THR A 487 -13.62 13.97 -18.54
C THR A 487 -14.45 14.64 -19.60
N ARG A 488 -15.49 13.97 -20.08
CA ARG A 488 -16.54 14.50 -20.95
C ARG A 488 -17.88 14.25 -20.28
N ASP A 489 -18.57 15.29 -19.86
CA ASP A 489 -19.96 15.25 -19.46
C ASP A 489 -20.82 15.67 -20.66
N GLN A 490 -21.67 14.77 -21.13
CA GLN A 490 -22.68 15.03 -22.16
C GLN A 490 -24.02 15.16 -21.48
N SER A 491 -24.44 16.40 -21.27
CA SER A 491 -25.73 16.72 -20.70
C SER A 491 -26.70 17.21 -21.77
N ASN A 492 -27.99 16.93 -21.57
CA ASN A 492 -29.07 17.57 -22.36
C ASN A 492 -29.46 18.97 -21.82
N VAL A 493 -28.77 19.42 -20.77
CA VAL A 493 -28.87 20.79 -20.24
C VAL A 493 -27.51 21.47 -20.40
N ASP A 494 -27.40 22.46 -21.23
CA ASP A 494 -26.13 23.07 -21.65
C ASP A 494 -25.24 23.50 -20.49
N ALA A 495 -25.83 23.99 -19.41
CA ALA A 495 -25.07 24.37 -18.20
C ALA A 495 -24.20 23.28 -17.61
N PHE A 496 -24.47 21.99 -17.91
CA PHE A 496 -23.75 20.81 -17.39
C PHE A 496 -23.00 20.08 -18.50
N ASP A 497 -23.03 20.53 -19.75
CA ASP A 497 -22.27 19.91 -20.85
C ASP A 497 -20.85 20.48 -20.91
N TYR A 498 -19.83 19.69 -20.53
CA TYR A 498 -18.45 20.17 -20.50
C TYR A 498 -17.42 19.11 -20.85
N THR A 499 -16.22 19.58 -21.17
CA THR A 499 -15.01 18.78 -21.32
C THR A 499 -13.93 19.33 -20.41
N ARG A 500 -13.16 18.44 -19.77
CA ARG A 500 -12.10 18.78 -18.84
C ARG A 500 -10.89 17.87 -19.02
N HIS A 501 -9.70 18.45 -19.01
CA HIS A 501 -8.42 17.75 -19.02
C HIS A 501 -7.63 18.14 -17.77
N ILE A 502 -7.11 17.17 -17.06
CA ILE A 502 -6.21 17.41 -15.93
C ILE A 502 -4.90 16.65 -16.19
N ILE A 503 -3.80 17.38 -16.15
CA ILE A 503 -2.45 16.81 -16.20
C ILE A 503 -1.81 17.07 -14.84
N SER A 504 -1.24 16.06 -14.20
CA SER A 504 -0.61 16.22 -12.91
C SER A 504 0.71 15.48 -12.78
N LEU A 505 1.64 16.10 -12.07
CA LEU A 505 2.89 15.51 -11.61
C LEU A 505 2.88 15.53 -10.08
N THR A 506 2.99 14.37 -9.46
CA THR A 506 2.90 14.21 -8.00
C THR A 506 4.16 13.57 -7.46
N VAL A 507 4.72 14.14 -6.41
CA VAL A 507 5.73 13.51 -5.55
C VAL A 507 5.06 13.14 -4.25
N GLY A 508 5.25 11.91 -3.79
CA GLY A 508 4.61 11.47 -2.55
C GLY A 508 5.42 10.44 -1.78
N GLY A 509 4.99 10.19 -0.57
CA GLY A 509 5.60 9.24 0.33
C GLY A 509 4.60 8.30 0.99
N SER A 510 5.10 7.11 1.36
CA SER A 510 4.31 6.06 2.04
C SER A 510 5.13 5.50 3.21
N PHE A 511 4.50 5.41 4.40
CA PHE A 511 5.12 4.97 5.64
C PHE A 511 4.32 3.88 6.33
#